data_a44966b2c5f7f9eff1053955f212a267
#
_entry.id   a44966b2c5f7f9eff1053955f212a267
#
_cell.length_a   1.000
_cell.length_b   1.000
_cell.length_c   1.000
_cell.angle_alpha   90.00
_cell.angle_beta   90.00
_cell.angle_gamma   90.00
#
_symmetry.space_group_name_H-M   'P 1'
#
loop_
_entity.id
_entity.type
_entity.pdbx_description
1 polymer ?
#
loop_
_entity_poly.entity_id
_entity_poly.type
_entity_poly.pdbx_seq_one_letter_code
_entity_poly.pdbx_strand_id
1 'polypeptide(L)'
;VAFAAKKYGVKATVVMPTTTPLIKVNRTKSYGAEVVLYGDVYDEACEYALKLAEEKGLTFVHPFDDLDVATGQGSIAMEIIKELPTVDYILVPVGGGGLATGVSTLAKLLNPNIKVIGVEPAGANCLQASIKAGKVTTLPTVSTIADGTAVKTPGSKLFPYLQKNLDDIITVPDEDLIV
;
A
#
# COMPACT_ATOMS: atom_id res chain seq x y z
N VAL A 1 9.00 1.90 7.59
CA VAL A 1 9.44 1.21 8.83
C VAL A 1 10.89 1.57 9.16
N ALA A 2 11.90 1.19 8.35
CA ALA A 2 13.33 1.35 8.68
C ALA A 2 13.74 2.78 9.07
N PHE A 3 13.32 3.81 8.32
CA PHE A 3 13.58 5.21 8.63
C PHE A 3 12.98 5.62 9.97
N ALA A 4 11.72 5.27 10.23
CA ALA A 4 11.06 5.57 11.50
C ALA A 4 11.75 4.86 12.68
N ALA A 5 12.09 3.57 12.50
CA ALA A 5 12.82 2.80 13.51
C ALA A 5 14.15 3.47 13.89
N LYS A 6 14.93 3.92 12.90
CA LYS A 6 16.17 4.69 13.13
C LYS A 6 15.90 5.96 13.95
N LYS A 7 14.84 6.72 13.56
CA LYS A 7 14.49 7.99 14.23
C LYS A 7 14.09 7.79 15.68
N TYR A 8 13.39 6.70 15.98
CA TYR A 8 12.91 6.41 17.34
C TYR A 8 13.84 5.48 18.14
N GLY A 9 15.00 5.10 17.59
CA GLY A 9 15.99 4.25 18.27
C GLY A 9 15.51 2.83 18.54
N VAL A 10 14.56 2.32 17.75
CA VAL A 10 14.05 0.95 17.85
C VAL A 10 14.65 0.06 16.76
N LYS A 11 14.80 -1.23 17.08
CA LYS A 11 15.28 -2.21 16.09
C LYS A 11 14.17 -2.55 15.09
N ALA A 12 14.52 -2.72 13.83
CA ALA A 12 13.61 -3.18 12.80
C ALA A 12 14.26 -4.28 11.96
N THR A 13 13.50 -5.32 11.68
CA THR A 13 13.83 -6.35 10.69
C THR A 13 12.84 -6.21 9.53
N VAL A 14 13.34 -6.14 8.31
CA VAL A 14 12.54 -6.01 7.09
C VAL A 14 12.78 -7.22 6.21
N VAL A 15 11.74 -7.98 5.96
CA VAL A 15 11.78 -9.14 5.05
C VAL A 15 11.34 -8.69 3.67
N MET A 16 12.11 -9.06 2.65
CA MET A 16 11.86 -8.69 1.25
C MET A 16 12.07 -9.91 0.35
N PRO A 17 11.36 -10.00 -0.79
CA PRO A 17 11.69 -10.99 -1.81
C PRO A 17 13.14 -10.87 -2.31
N THR A 18 13.73 -11.97 -2.73
CA THR A 18 15.09 -12.00 -3.33
C THR A 18 15.18 -11.18 -4.61
N THR A 19 14.05 -11.00 -5.30
CA THR A 19 13.89 -10.20 -6.51
C THR A 19 13.83 -8.69 -6.25
N THR A 20 13.84 -8.26 -4.98
CA THR A 20 13.74 -6.83 -4.63
C THR A 20 14.92 -6.04 -5.20
N PRO A 21 14.69 -4.89 -5.88
CA PRO A 21 15.75 -4.05 -6.41
C PRO A 21 16.79 -3.67 -5.36
N LEU A 22 18.08 -3.82 -5.70
CA LEU A 22 19.20 -3.57 -4.79
C LEU A 22 19.19 -2.17 -4.17
N ILE A 23 18.66 -1.17 -4.88
CA ILE A 23 18.54 0.18 -4.35
C ILE A 23 17.61 0.22 -3.12
N LYS A 24 16.48 -0.53 -3.13
CA LYS A 24 15.55 -0.62 -1.99
C LYS A 24 16.20 -1.36 -0.82
N VAL A 25 16.90 -2.46 -1.10
CA VAL A 25 17.64 -3.24 -0.08
C VAL A 25 18.71 -2.38 0.59
N ASN A 26 19.57 -1.74 -0.19
CA ASN A 26 20.67 -0.93 0.33
C ASN A 26 20.18 0.30 1.09
N ARG A 27 19.13 0.95 0.61
CA ARG A 27 18.52 2.09 1.31
C ARG A 27 17.91 1.67 2.67
N THR A 28 17.28 0.52 2.73
CA THR A 28 16.74 -0.02 3.98
C THR A 28 17.86 -0.33 4.98
N LYS A 29 18.94 -0.98 4.53
CA LYS A 29 20.14 -1.24 5.36
C LYS A 29 20.81 0.04 5.85
N SER A 30 20.85 1.10 5.04
CA SER A 30 21.46 2.38 5.42
C SER A 30 20.75 3.09 6.58
N TYR A 31 19.49 2.74 6.85
CA TYR A 31 18.77 3.18 8.04
C TYR A 31 19.05 2.33 9.28
N GLY A 32 19.89 1.30 9.17
CA GLY A 32 20.25 0.41 10.30
C GLY A 32 19.26 -0.71 10.54
N ALA A 33 18.31 -0.95 9.65
CA ALA A 33 17.43 -2.10 9.74
C ALA A 33 18.15 -3.38 9.29
N GLU A 34 17.83 -4.49 9.96
CA GLU A 34 18.16 -5.84 9.48
C GLU A 34 17.31 -6.14 8.24
N VAL A 35 17.94 -6.55 7.15
CA VAL A 35 17.23 -6.97 5.94
C VAL A 35 17.42 -8.46 5.72
N VAL A 36 16.31 -9.17 5.66
CA VAL A 36 16.24 -10.59 5.32
C VAL A 36 15.64 -10.72 3.93
N LEU A 37 16.36 -11.38 3.01
CA LEU A 37 15.85 -11.71 1.68
C LEU A 37 15.32 -13.14 1.72
N TYR A 38 14.03 -13.32 1.37
CA TYR A 38 13.39 -14.63 1.40
C TYR A 38 12.28 -14.74 0.37
N GLY A 39 12.25 -15.87 -0.35
CA GLY A 39 11.29 -16.14 -1.41
C GLY A 39 11.46 -15.25 -2.65
N ASP A 40 10.71 -15.53 -3.69
CA ASP A 40 10.78 -14.81 -4.95
C ASP A 40 9.62 -13.80 -5.11
N VAL A 41 8.54 -13.97 -4.34
CA VAL A 41 7.34 -13.13 -4.38
C VAL A 41 6.99 -12.59 -2.99
N TYR A 42 6.16 -11.54 -2.99
CA TYR A 42 5.71 -10.88 -1.76
C TYR A 42 5.07 -11.85 -0.75
N ASP A 43 4.22 -12.77 -1.21
CA ASP A 43 3.47 -13.68 -0.33
C ASP A 43 4.41 -14.59 0.48
N GLU A 44 5.45 -15.14 -0.14
CA GLU A 44 6.47 -15.95 0.53
C GLU A 44 7.27 -15.16 1.56
N ALA A 45 7.66 -13.92 1.21
CA ALA A 45 8.35 -13.03 2.13
C ALA A 45 7.46 -12.65 3.33
N CYS A 46 6.16 -12.44 3.09
CA CYS A 46 5.18 -12.11 4.12
C CYS A 46 4.96 -13.27 5.09
N GLU A 47 4.75 -14.49 4.59
CA GLU A 47 4.61 -15.70 5.41
C GLU A 47 5.85 -15.92 6.29
N TYR A 48 7.03 -15.76 5.71
CA TYR A 48 8.28 -15.88 6.48
C TYR A 48 8.39 -14.79 7.55
N ALA A 49 8.00 -13.55 7.23
CA ALA A 49 8.02 -12.44 8.18
C ALA A 49 7.08 -12.68 9.37
N LEU A 50 5.89 -13.22 9.12
CA LEU A 50 4.93 -13.60 10.16
C LEU A 50 5.51 -14.68 11.09
N LYS A 51 6.08 -15.74 10.50
CA LYS A 51 6.74 -16.81 11.26
C LYS A 51 7.91 -16.26 12.10
N LEU A 52 8.76 -15.42 11.51
CA LEU A 52 9.89 -14.81 12.22
C LEU A 52 9.42 -13.90 13.37
N ALA A 53 8.32 -13.17 13.18
CA ALA A 53 7.74 -12.32 14.21
C ALA A 53 7.23 -13.16 15.40
N GLU A 54 6.54 -14.28 15.14
CA GLU A 54 6.08 -15.22 16.15
C GLU A 54 7.26 -15.84 16.91
N GLU A 55 8.24 -16.41 16.21
CA GLU A 55 9.41 -17.06 16.80
C GLU A 55 10.24 -16.14 17.69
N LYS A 56 10.36 -14.86 17.32
CA LYS A 56 11.18 -13.86 18.02
C LYS A 56 10.40 -12.92 18.93
N GLY A 57 9.08 -13.07 19.04
CA GLY A 57 8.21 -12.19 19.81
C GLY A 57 8.22 -10.74 19.31
N LEU A 58 8.28 -10.55 17.99
CA LEU A 58 8.32 -9.23 17.35
C LEU A 58 6.92 -8.75 16.97
N THR A 59 6.73 -7.44 16.96
CA THR A 59 5.51 -6.84 16.41
C THR A 59 5.59 -6.84 14.89
N PHE A 60 4.65 -7.53 14.24
CA PHE A 60 4.52 -7.49 12.79
C PHE A 60 3.76 -6.22 12.35
N VAL A 61 4.38 -5.44 11.46
CA VAL A 61 3.75 -4.27 10.83
C VAL A 61 3.40 -4.65 9.40
N HIS A 62 2.10 -4.83 9.13
CA HIS A 62 1.63 -5.17 7.79
C HIS A 62 1.87 -3.98 6.84
N PRO A 63 2.33 -4.19 5.60
CA PRO A 63 2.65 -3.09 4.68
C PRO A 63 1.43 -2.28 4.23
N PHE A 64 0.22 -2.81 4.31
CA PHE A 64 -1.01 -2.11 3.93
C PHE A 64 -2.27 -2.53 4.71
N ASP A 65 -2.54 -3.83 4.96
CA ASP A 65 -3.80 -4.30 5.57
C ASP A 65 -3.81 -4.16 7.10
N ASP A 66 -3.62 -2.93 7.54
CA ASP A 66 -3.55 -2.53 8.94
C ASP A 66 -4.15 -1.13 9.09
N LEU A 67 -5.06 -0.95 10.06
CA LEU A 67 -5.76 0.32 10.26
C LEU A 67 -4.85 1.42 10.80
N ASP A 68 -3.87 1.10 11.62
CA ASP A 68 -2.91 2.08 12.14
C ASP A 68 -2.00 2.57 11.02
N VAL A 69 -1.55 1.64 10.14
CA VAL A 69 -0.79 1.98 8.92
C VAL A 69 -1.62 2.86 8.01
N ALA A 70 -2.88 2.48 7.71
CA ALA A 70 -3.78 3.28 6.88
C ALA A 70 -4.05 4.66 7.51
N THR A 71 -4.24 4.75 8.82
CA THR A 71 -4.41 6.03 9.54
C THR A 71 -3.20 6.92 9.34
N GLY A 72 -1.98 6.37 9.45
CA GLY A 72 -0.75 7.11 9.16
C GLY A 72 -0.70 7.68 7.73
N GLN A 73 -1.22 6.94 6.74
CA GLN A 73 -1.31 7.42 5.34
C GLN A 73 -2.27 8.62 5.17
N GLY A 74 -3.23 8.79 6.08
CA GLY A 74 -4.12 9.96 6.08
C GLY A 74 -3.38 11.29 6.20
N SER A 75 -2.17 11.33 6.77
CA SER A 75 -1.34 12.54 6.85
C SER A 75 -1.07 13.16 5.47
N ILE A 76 -1.04 12.34 4.41
CA ILE A 76 -0.85 12.80 3.02
C ILE A 76 -2.04 13.67 2.58
N ALA A 77 -3.26 13.24 2.85
CA ALA A 77 -4.46 14.06 2.54
C ALA A 77 -4.47 15.34 3.36
N MET A 78 -4.04 15.30 4.62
CA MET A 78 -3.93 16.50 5.46
C MET A 78 -2.97 17.52 4.85
N GLU A 79 -1.80 17.07 4.39
CA GLU A 79 -0.81 17.93 3.77
C GLU A 79 -1.32 18.49 2.43
N ILE A 80 -1.93 17.67 1.58
CA ILE A 80 -2.52 18.09 0.30
C ILE A 80 -3.57 19.18 0.54
N ILE A 81 -4.53 18.97 1.43
CA ILE A 81 -5.62 19.91 1.68
C ILE A 81 -5.10 21.20 2.31
N LYS A 82 -4.05 21.11 3.14
CA LYS A 82 -3.40 22.28 3.72
C LYS A 82 -2.71 23.15 2.66
N GLU A 83 -2.01 22.52 1.71
CA GLU A 83 -1.31 23.21 0.62
C GLU A 83 -2.26 23.69 -0.49
N LEU A 84 -3.32 22.92 -0.76
CA LEU A 84 -4.32 23.21 -1.79
C LEU A 84 -5.74 23.10 -1.22
N PRO A 85 -6.23 24.11 -0.47
CA PRO A 85 -7.56 24.06 0.16
C PRO A 85 -8.72 23.95 -0.83
N THR A 86 -8.49 24.27 -2.11
CA THR A 86 -9.48 24.22 -3.18
C THR A 86 -9.40 22.94 -4.03
N VAL A 87 -8.74 21.89 -3.52
CA VAL A 87 -8.64 20.63 -4.26
C VAL A 87 -10.02 20.00 -4.45
N ASP A 88 -10.36 19.69 -5.69
CA ASP A 88 -11.61 18.99 -6.07
C ASP A 88 -11.39 17.48 -6.24
N TYR A 89 -10.23 17.07 -6.75
CA TYR A 89 -9.91 15.69 -7.07
C TYR A 89 -8.55 15.29 -6.49
N ILE A 90 -8.50 14.11 -5.89
CA ILE A 90 -7.25 13.45 -5.47
C ILE A 90 -7.19 12.08 -6.17
N LEU A 91 -6.20 11.90 -7.03
CA LEU A 91 -5.92 10.61 -7.67
C LEU A 91 -4.89 9.86 -6.83
N VAL A 92 -5.19 8.61 -6.47
CA VAL A 92 -4.36 7.81 -5.55
C VAL A 92 -4.01 6.48 -6.19
N PRO A 93 -2.72 6.13 -6.32
CA PRO A 93 -2.34 4.80 -6.77
C PRO A 93 -2.76 3.73 -5.76
N VAL A 94 -3.31 2.63 -6.27
CA VAL A 94 -3.84 1.54 -5.44
C VAL A 94 -3.14 0.22 -5.77
N GLY A 95 -2.53 -0.35 -4.75
CA GLY A 95 -2.14 -1.76 -4.70
C GLY A 95 -3.00 -2.47 -3.65
N GLY A 96 -2.46 -2.75 -2.47
CA GLY A 96 -3.22 -3.34 -1.35
C GLY A 96 -4.26 -2.43 -0.70
N GLY A 97 -4.26 -1.13 -1.00
CA GLY A 97 -5.28 -0.18 -0.57
C GLY A 97 -4.94 0.65 0.67
N GLY A 98 -3.78 0.44 1.32
CA GLY A 98 -3.41 1.17 2.56
C GLY A 98 -3.37 2.68 2.38
N LEU A 99 -2.66 3.16 1.35
CA LEU A 99 -2.59 4.58 1.00
C LEU A 99 -3.97 5.15 0.68
N ALA A 100 -4.70 4.50 -0.22
CA ALA A 100 -6.00 4.96 -0.66
C ALA A 100 -7.03 5.00 0.48
N THR A 101 -6.98 4.04 1.41
CA THR A 101 -7.83 4.05 2.61
C THR A 101 -7.56 5.28 3.49
N GLY A 102 -6.31 5.55 3.81
CA GLY A 102 -5.95 6.69 4.65
C GLY A 102 -6.30 8.04 4.00
N VAL A 103 -5.89 8.21 2.74
CA VAL A 103 -6.15 9.44 1.97
C VAL A 103 -7.65 9.68 1.81
N SER A 104 -8.40 8.68 1.32
CA SER A 104 -9.84 8.85 1.07
C SER A 104 -10.63 9.08 2.36
N THR A 105 -10.30 8.35 3.42
CA THR A 105 -11.00 8.51 4.70
C THR A 105 -10.82 9.91 5.25
N LEU A 106 -9.59 10.41 5.31
CA LEU A 106 -9.35 11.74 5.83
C LEU A 106 -9.90 12.83 4.91
N ALA A 107 -9.74 12.71 3.59
CA ALA A 107 -10.32 13.66 2.64
C ALA A 107 -11.83 13.80 2.83
N LYS A 108 -12.55 12.67 2.91
CA LYS A 108 -14.00 12.66 3.12
C LYS A 108 -14.45 13.20 4.49
N LEU A 109 -13.64 13.00 5.53
CA LEU A 109 -13.91 13.58 6.86
C LEU A 109 -13.74 15.09 6.89
N LEU A 110 -12.74 15.63 6.18
CA LEU A 110 -12.45 17.06 6.15
C LEU A 110 -13.36 17.82 5.16
N ASN A 111 -13.56 17.26 3.98
CA ASN A 111 -14.43 17.82 2.94
C ASN A 111 -15.03 16.69 2.08
N PRO A 112 -16.32 16.34 2.30
CA PRO A 112 -16.96 15.23 1.56
C PRO A 112 -17.13 15.53 0.05
N ASN A 113 -16.98 16.76 -0.39
CA ASN A 113 -17.06 17.14 -1.80
C ASN A 113 -15.79 16.75 -2.60
N ILE A 114 -14.65 16.61 -1.93
CA ILE A 114 -13.43 16.14 -2.60
C ILE A 114 -13.66 14.75 -3.18
N LYS A 115 -13.39 14.60 -4.47
CA LYS A 115 -13.47 13.32 -5.17
C LYS A 115 -12.14 12.59 -5.05
N VAL A 116 -12.17 11.37 -4.53
CA VAL A 116 -10.97 10.52 -4.45
C VAL A 116 -11.10 9.37 -5.43
N ILE A 117 -10.19 9.35 -6.40
CA ILE A 117 -10.18 8.37 -7.49
C ILE A 117 -9.02 7.41 -7.28
N GLY A 118 -9.33 6.12 -7.16
CA GLY A 118 -8.31 5.07 -7.14
C GLY A 118 -7.74 4.84 -8.55
N VAL A 119 -6.44 4.67 -8.66
CA VAL A 119 -5.75 4.37 -9.93
C VAL A 119 -5.02 3.05 -9.79
N GLU A 120 -5.39 2.06 -10.58
CA GLU A 120 -4.72 0.75 -10.62
C GLU A 120 -4.07 0.52 -11.98
N PRO A 121 -2.95 -0.22 -12.05
CA PRO A 121 -2.47 -0.71 -13.35
C PRO A 121 -3.46 -1.75 -13.90
N ALA A 122 -3.71 -1.72 -15.20
CA ALA A 122 -4.66 -2.64 -15.85
C ALA A 122 -4.29 -4.12 -15.59
N GLY A 123 -2.99 -4.42 -15.47
CA GLY A 123 -2.49 -5.76 -15.18
C GLY A 123 -2.51 -6.16 -13.70
N ALA A 124 -2.99 -5.31 -12.78
CA ALA A 124 -3.09 -5.57 -11.34
C ALA A 124 -4.28 -4.84 -10.69
N ASN A 125 -5.47 -4.95 -11.27
CA ASN A 125 -6.68 -4.23 -10.89
C ASN A 125 -7.53 -4.98 -9.83
N CYS A 126 -6.91 -5.45 -8.77
CA CYS A 126 -7.56 -6.30 -7.76
C CYS A 126 -8.69 -5.58 -6.99
N LEU A 127 -8.55 -4.29 -6.72
CA LEU A 127 -9.58 -3.53 -6.01
C LEU A 127 -10.78 -3.27 -6.92
N GLN A 128 -10.59 -2.91 -8.18
CA GLN A 128 -11.69 -2.74 -9.14
C GLN A 128 -12.49 -4.05 -9.28
N ALA A 129 -11.79 -5.20 -9.41
CA ALA A 129 -12.42 -6.51 -9.47
C ALA A 129 -13.21 -6.82 -8.19
N SER A 130 -12.64 -6.48 -7.03
CA SER A 130 -13.29 -6.68 -5.72
C SER A 130 -14.53 -5.83 -5.55
N ILE A 131 -14.50 -4.56 -5.96
CA ILE A 131 -15.67 -3.66 -5.89
C ILE A 131 -16.78 -4.15 -6.83
N LYS A 132 -16.44 -4.57 -8.05
CA LYS A 132 -17.42 -5.16 -8.99
C LYS A 132 -18.04 -6.44 -8.44
N ALA A 133 -17.28 -7.25 -7.71
CA ALA A 133 -17.75 -8.48 -7.09
C ALA A 133 -18.50 -8.26 -5.75
N GLY A 134 -18.43 -7.06 -5.16
CA GLY A 134 -18.94 -6.75 -3.84
C GLY A 134 -18.22 -7.44 -2.67
N LYS A 135 -17.06 -8.04 -2.92
CA LYS A 135 -16.24 -8.77 -1.94
C LYS A 135 -14.78 -8.76 -2.35
N VAL A 136 -13.89 -8.93 -1.38
CA VAL A 136 -12.45 -9.10 -1.64
C VAL A 136 -12.24 -10.28 -2.61
N THR A 137 -11.55 -10.02 -3.70
CA THR A 137 -11.30 -10.96 -4.79
C THR A 137 -9.79 -10.99 -5.08
N THR A 138 -9.25 -12.20 -5.21
CA THR A 138 -7.86 -12.42 -5.59
C THR A 138 -7.75 -12.60 -7.09
N LEU A 139 -6.87 -11.84 -7.73
CA LEU A 139 -6.56 -12.01 -9.16
C LEU A 139 -5.77 -13.31 -9.38
N PRO A 140 -6.02 -14.03 -10.46
CA PRO A 140 -5.26 -15.25 -10.79
C PRO A 140 -3.79 -14.93 -11.10
N THR A 141 -3.55 -13.81 -11.78
CA THR A 141 -2.22 -13.35 -12.18
C THR A 141 -2.11 -11.85 -12.02
N VAL A 142 -0.87 -11.36 -11.89
CA VAL A 142 -0.52 -9.95 -11.91
C VAL A 142 0.62 -9.78 -12.91
N SER A 143 0.49 -8.81 -13.82
CA SER A 143 1.51 -8.46 -14.81
C SER A 143 1.48 -6.96 -15.04
N THR A 144 2.45 -6.24 -14.47
CA THR A 144 2.61 -4.80 -14.63
C THR A 144 4.02 -4.37 -14.29
N ILE A 145 4.51 -3.30 -14.93
CA ILE A 145 5.77 -2.64 -14.57
C ILE A 145 5.66 -1.80 -13.29
N ALA A 146 4.44 -1.48 -12.86
CA ALA A 146 4.16 -0.71 -11.65
C ALA A 146 4.35 -1.58 -10.38
N ASP A 147 5.59 -1.92 -10.04
CA ASP A 147 5.96 -2.86 -8.97
C ASP A 147 5.37 -2.50 -7.60
N GLY A 148 5.22 -1.19 -7.32
CA GLY A 148 4.65 -0.70 -6.06
C GLY A 148 3.16 -0.96 -5.87
N THR A 149 2.44 -1.27 -6.96
CA THR A 149 0.99 -1.55 -6.95
C THR A 149 0.65 -2.95 -7.48
N ALA A 150 1.66 -3.78 -7.75
CA ALA A 150 1.52 -5.15 -8.26
C ALA A 150 1.04 -6.12 -7.17
N VAL A 151 -0.22 -6.01 -6.78
CA VAL A 151 -0.84 -6.78 -5.70
C VAL A 151 -1.99 -7.62 -6.24
N LYS A 152 -2.06 -8.90 -5.83
CA LYS A 152 -3.14 -9.82 -6.25
C LYS A 152 -4.45 -9.61 -5.50
N THR A 153 -4.36 -9.20 -4.24
CA THR A 153 -5.52 -9.15 -3.33
C THR A 153 -5.49 -7.86 -2.53
N PRO A 154 -6.58 -7.06 -2.51
CA PRO A 154 -6.64 -5.88 -1.66
C PRO A 154 -6.77 -6.29 -0.19
N GLY A 155 -6.41 -5.37 0.72
CA GLY A 155 -6.55 -5.58 2.15
C GLY A 155 -7.98 -5.83 2.56
N SER A 156 -8.21 -6.92 3.28
CA SER A 156 -9.55 -7.33 3.73
C SER A 156 -10.14 -6.40 4.78
N LYS A 157 -9.29 -5.90 5.70
CA LYS A 157 -9.67 -4.91 6.72
C LYS A 157 -9.95 -3.55 6.12
N LEU A 158 -9.32 -3.24 4.98
CA LEU A 158 -9.40 -1.94 4.31
C LEU A 158 -10.55 -1.85 3.31
N PHE A 159 -10.98 -2.98 2.77
CA PHE A 159 -12.00 -3.05 1.71
C PHE A 159 -13.29 -2.28 2.02
N PRO A 160 -13.88 -2.37 3.23
CA PRO A 160 -15.09 -1.61 3.56
C PRO A 160 -14.90 -0.08 3.48
N TYR A 161 -13.72 0.41 3.85
CA TYR A 161 -13.38 1.84 3.78
C TYR A 161 -13.18 2.28 2.33
N LEU A 162 -12.48 1.48 1.52
CA LEU A 162 -12.26 1.74 0.11
C LEU A 162 -13.57 1.78 -0.67
N GLN A 163 -14.45 0.81 -0.43
CA GLN A 163 -15.77 0.73 -1.05
C GLN A 163 -16.66 1.94 -0.69
N LYS A 164 -16.52 2.45 0.53
CA LYS A 164 -17.31 3.60 1.01
C LYS A 164 -16.78 4.94 0.52
N ASN A 165 -15.45 5.11 0.50
CA ASN A 165 -14.82 6.43 0.43
C ASN A 165 -14.24 6.77 -0.95
N LEU A 166 -13.96 5.77 -1.81
CA LEU A 166 -13.56 6.05 -3.19
C LEU A 166 -14.79 6.38 -4.03
N ASP A 167 -14.70 7.48 -4.80
CA ASP A 167 -15.76 7.88 -5.72
C ASP A 167 -15.70 7.09 -7.02
N ASP A 168 -14.51 6.69 -7.45
CA ASP A 168 -14.30 5.88 -8.66
C ASP A 168 -12.95 5.15 -8.62
N ILE A 169 -12.79 4.18 -9.50
CA ILE A 169 -11.52 3.49 -9.75
C ILE A 169 -11.30 3.39 -11.26
N ILE A 170 -10.17 3.91 -11.69
CA ILE A 170 -9.71 3.83 -13.07
C ILE A 170 -8.50 2.89 -13.19
N THR A 171 -8.34 2.30 -14.36
CA THR A 171 -7.17 1.48 -14.68
C THR A 171 -6.35 2.14 -15.77
N VAL A 172 -5.01 2.02 -15.64
CA VAL A 172 -4.04 2.58 -16.59
C VAL A 172 -3.21 1.43 -17.17
N PRO A 173 -3.12 1.27 -18.50
CA PRO A 173 -2.26 0.26 -19.10
C PRO A 173 -0.78 0.62 -18.93
N ASP A 174 0.11 -0.39 -18.98
CA ASP A 174 1.54 -0.17 -18.76
C ASP A 174 2.18 0.76 -19.81
N GLU A 175 1.64 0.79 -21.03
CA GLU A 175 2.08 1.67 -22.11
C GLU A 175 1.95 3.16 -21.73
N ASP A 176 0.95 3.51 -20.94
CA ASP A 176 0.71 4.89 -20.49
C ASP A 176 1.52 5.25 -19.22
N LEU A 177 2.21 4.27 -18.62
CA LEU A 177 3.10 4.47 -17.49
C LEU A 177 4.55 4.75 -17.92
N ILE A 178 4.88 4.46 -19.17
CA ILE A 178 6.22 4.69 -19.75
C ILE A 178 6.23 6.06 -20.39
N VAL A 179 6.96 7.01 -19.80
CA VAL A 179 7.17 8.35 -20.35
C VAL A 179 8.57 8.46 -20.91
#